data_7af95cdf960c8f1ba30b2573d9e99ec2
#
_entry.id   7af95cdf960c8f1ba30b2573d9e99ec2
#
_cell.length_a   1.000
_cell.length_b   1.000
_cell.length_c   1.000
_cell.angle_alpha   90.00
_cell.angle_beta   90.00
_cell.angle_gamma   90.00
#
_symmetry.space_group_name_H-M   'P 1'
#
loop_
_entity.id
_entity.type
_entity.pdbx_description
1 polymer ?
#
loop_
_entity_poly.entity_id
_entity_poly.type
_entity_poly.pdbx_seq_one_letter_code
_entity_poly.pdbx_strand_id
1 'polypeptide(L)'
;MTKLTCFKAYDIRGKLDTELNEDIAYRIGRAYGQIYQPKTVVIGCDIRLSSESLKQATIHGLNDAGVNVLDLGMTGTEEVYFGAFHLDVQGGIEITASHNPMDYNGMKLVRENARPISADTGLKEIQALAESDEFIDVSNKGRTEKYNILPEFVNHLMSYIDPAKIRPMKLVMNAGNGAAGHVIDAIEQKFQQLNIPVEFIKIHHEADGNFPNGIPNPILTENRDSTRDAVIEHAADMGIAWDGDFDRCFLFDEKGQFIEGYYIVGLLAQAFLLKQSGEKIVHDPRLVWNTLDIVEQYQGITVQSKSGHAFIKDVMREHNAAYGGEMSAHHYFRDFAYCDSGMIPWLLAIAVLSETQQSLSSLVEEMIAKFPCSGEINFKVADTQTTIQKLFDHYADQNPAIDQTDGVSLNFGAWRFNVRASNTEPLLRLNIESRRDHNPRPMQDYVDELTQLIQS
;
A
#
# COMPACT_ATOMS: atom_id res chain seq x y z
N MET A 1 26.76 -15.41 17.57
CA MET A 1 25.84 -14.42 16.96
C MET A 1 24.50 -15.09 16.73
N THR A 2 23.44 -14.53 17.28
CA THR A 2 22.08 -15.04 17.07
C THR A 2 21.58 -14.45 15.76
N LYS A 3 21.20 -15.29 14.80
CA LYS A 3 20.67 -14.83 13.51
C LYS A 3 19.30 -14.20 13.74
N LEU A 4 19.11 -12.95 13.26
CA LEU A 4 17.85 -12.24 13.33
C LEU A 4 16.96 -12.61 12.15
N THR A 5 15.85 -13.29 12.40
CA THR A 5 14.94 -13.82 11.37
C THR A 5 13.83 -12.81 10.99
N CYS A 6 13.70 -11.71 11.72
CA CYS A 6 12.72 -10.68 11.46
C CYS A 6 13.02 -9.81 10.22
N PHE A 7 14.23 -9.82 9.68
CA PHE A 7 14.58 -9.09 8.46
C PHE A 7 14.03 -9.81 7.23
N LYS A 8 13.18 -9.12 6.47
CA LYS A 8 12.58 -9.62 5.21
C LYS A 8 13.16 -8.91 4.00
N ALA A 9 12.57 -9.10 2.82
CA ALA A 9 13.09 -8.49 1.59
C ALA A 9 12.96 -6.96 1.57
N TYR A 10 11.90 -6.41 2.17
CA TYR A 10 11.56 -4.98 2.04
C TYR A 10 11.40 -4.25 3.37
N ASP A 11 11.26 -4.97 4.48
CA ASP A 11 11.00 -4.43 5.81
C ASP A 11 11.45 -5.41 6.90
N ILE A 12 11.16 -5.06 8.14
CA ILE A 12 11.36 -5.92 9.31
C ILE A 12 9.99 -6.41 9.76
N ARG A 13 9.82 -7.73 9.88
CA ARG A 13 8.62 -8.39 10.37
C ARG A 13 9.00 -9.60 11.19
N GLY A 14 8.57 -9.65 12.44
CA GLY A 14 8.91 -10.75 13.33
C GLY A 14 7.80 -11.05 14.31
N LYS A 15 7.74 -12.32 14.72
CA LYS A 15 6.90 -12.77 15.80
C LYS A 15 7.46 -12.23 17.12
N LEU A 16 6.59 -11.63 17.93
CA LEU A 16 6.97 -11.04 19.21
C LEU A 16 7.63 -12.06 20.13
N ASP A 17 8.52 -11.58 20.99
CA ASP A 17 9.34 -12.32 21.94
C ASP A 17 10.36 -13.28 21.33
N THR A 18 10.05 -13.91 20.21
CA THR A 18 10.91 -14.94 19.58
C THR A 18 11.77 -14.42 18.44
N GLU A 19 11.24 -13.50 17.61
CA GLU A 19 11.93 -12.94 16.45
C GLU A 19 12.16 -11.44 16.56
N LEU A 20 11.28 -10.72 17.30
CA LEU A 20 11.37 -9.29 17.54
C LEU A 20 10.98 -8.97 18.97
N ASN A 21 11.81 -8.17 19.64
CA ASN A 21 11.61 -7.67 20.99
C ASN A 21 12.34 -6.32 21.15
N GLU A 22 12.26 -5.72 22.33
CA GLU A 22 12.86 -4.41 22.62
C GLU A 22 14.40 -4.41 22.47
N ASP A 23 15.10 -5.48 22.83
CA ASP A 23 16.54 -5.58 22.64
C ASP A 23 16.92 -5.55 21.16
N ILE A 24 16.20 -6.31 20.32
CA ILE A 24 16.41 -6.32 18.87
C ILE A 24 16.06 -4.96 18.28
N ALA A 25 14.96 -4.32 18.72
CA ALA A 25 14.55 -2.99 18.28
C ALA A 25 15.62 -1.93 18.62
N TYR A 26 16.20 -1.98 19.83
CA TYR A 26 17.31 -1.13 20.21
C TYR A 26 18.52 -1.31 19.27
N ARG A 27 18.92 -2.56 19.00
CA ARG A 27 20.05 -2.88 18.11
C ARG A 27 19.80 -2.39 16.68
N ILE A 28 18.55 -2.50 16.18
CA ILE A 28 18.16 -1.96 14.87
C ILE A 28 18.34 -0.46 14.85
N GLY A 29 17.88 0.26 15.89
CA GLY A 29 18.07 1.70 16.02
C GLY A 29 19.55 2.11 16.05
N ARG A 30 20.37 1.38 16.80
CA ARG A 30 21.84 1.55 16.84
C ARG A 30 22.46 1.34 15.47
N ALA A 31 22.12 0.24 14.80
CA ALA A 31 22.67 -0.11 13.49
C ALA A 31 22.28 0.91 12.42
N TYR A 32 20.99 1.30 12.36
CA TYR A 32 20.53 2.35 11.46
C TYR A 32 21.30 3.66 11.67
N GLY A 33 21.38 4.12 12.93
CA GLY A 33 22.09 5.37 13.27
C GLY A 33 23.56 5.32 12.90
N GLN A 34 24.24 4.18 13.14
CA GLN A 34 25.67 4.03 12.86
C GLN A 34 25.99 3.93 11.36
N ILE A 35 25.13 3.26 10.57
CA ILE A 35 25.35 3.06 9.14
C ILE A 35 25.07 4.34 8.36
N TYR A 36 23.90 4.97 8.59
CA TYR A 36 23.48 6.13 7.82
C TYR A 36 23.92 7.46 8.40
N GLN A 37 24.27 7.51 9.69
CA GLN A 37 24.73 8.69 10.42
C GLN A 37 23.82 9.92 10.21
N PRO A 38 22.49 9.77 10.26
CA PRO A 38 21.60 10.90 10.09
C PRO A 38 21.73 11.83 11.28
N LYS A 39 21.59 13.14 11.05
CA LYS A 39 21.56 14.11 12.14
C LYS A 39 20.24 14.02 12.92
N THR A 40 19.14 13.88 12.19
CA THR A 40 17.79 13.80 12.75
C THR A 40 16.93 12.85 11.91
N VAL A 41 16.07 12.06 12.55
CA VAL A 41 15.07 11.21 11.92
C VAL A 41 13.70 11.42 12.55
N VAL A 42 12.64 11.11 11.82
CA VAL A 42 11.29 10.97 12.38
C VAL A 42 11.02 9.52 12.78
N ILE A 43 10.23 9.31 13.81
CA ILE A 43 9.75 7.98 14.21
C ILE A 43 8.30 8.05 14.63
N GLY A 44 7.52 7.06 14.21
CA GLY A 44 6.15 6.86 14.60
C GLY A 44 5.84 5.39 14.87
N CYS A 45 4.65 5.12 15.33
CA CYS A 45 4.19 3.75 15.52
C CYS A 45 2.68 3.61 15.34
N ASP A 46 2.24 2.43 14.85
CA ASP A 46 0.83 2.06 14.81
C ASP A 46 0.26 1.77 16.22
N ILE A 47 -1.01 1.38 16.27
CA ILE A 47 -1.74 1.17 17.53
C ILE A 47 -1.47 -0.19 18.20
N ARG A 48 -0.70 -1.10 17.61
CA ARG A 48 -0.44 -2.43 18.19
C ARG A 48 0.11 -2.30 19.60
N LEU A 49 -0.31 -3.19 20.50
CA LEU A 49 0.05 -3.13 21.93
C LEU A 49 1.56 -3.12 22.19
N SER A 50 2.35 -3.71 21.31
CA SER A 50 3.82 -3.73 21.39
C SER A 50 4.50 -2.56 20.69
N SER A 51 3.79 -1.74 19.90
CA SER A 51 4.41 -0.73 19.05
C SER A 51 5.10 0.36 19.85
N GLU A 52 4.47 0.85 20.92
CA GLU A 52 5.07 1.90 21.75
C GLU A 52 6.37 1.44 22.43
N SER A 53 6.42 0.22 23.00
CA SER A 53 7.64 -0.29 23.65
C SER A 53 8.78 -0.49 22.65
N LEU A 54 8.48 -1.04 21.47
CA LEU A 54 9.45 -1.20 20.39
C LEU A 54 9.94 0.14 19.85
N LYS A 55 9.04 1.15 19.71
CA LYS A 55 9.39 2.52 19.33
C LYS A 55 10.38 3.13 20.33
N GLN A 56 10.09 3.04 21.62
CA GLN A 56 10.98 3.59 22.65
C GLN A 56 12.36 2.92 22.64
N ALA A 57 12.41 1.60 22.49
CA ALA A 57 13.67 0.88 22.35
C ALA A 57 14.48 1.33 21.12
N THR A 58 13.81 1.50 19.97
CA THR A 58 14.43 2.01 18.74
C THR A 58 14.96 3.43 18.92
N ILE A 59 14.19 4.31 19.58
CA ILE A 59 14.60 5.69 19.92
C ILE A 59 15.86 5.67 20.79
N HIS A 60 15.91 4.82 21.80
CA HIS A 60 17.11 4.70 22.65
C HIS A 60 18.33 4.28 21.83
N GLY A 61 18.17 3.31 20.92
CA GLY A 61 19.24 2.89 20.02
C GLY A 61 19.74 4.01 19.11
N LEU A 62 18.82 4.79 18.50
CA LEU A 62 19.14 5.95 17.69
C LEU A 62 19.86 7.04 18.47
N ASN A 63 19.36 7.37 19.67
CA ASN A 63 19.98 8.37 20.52
C ASN A 63 21.40 7.95 20.96
N ASP A 64 21.60 6.66 21.28
CA ASP A 64 22.91 6.11 21.63
C ASP A 64 23.87 6.05 20.43
N ALA A 65 23.36 6.09 19.20
CA ALA A 65 24.15 6.29 17.99
C ALA A 65 24.40 7.79 17.64
N GLY A 66 23.94 8.73 18.47
CA GLY A 66 24.12 10.16 18.27
C GLY A 66 23.03 10.82 17.40
N VAL A 67 21.95 10.11 17.06
CA VAL A 67 20.89 10.60 16.18
C VAL A 67 19.79 11.29 16.99
N ASN A 68 19.39 12.50 16.58
CA ASN A 68 18.21 13.16 17.13
C ASN A 68 16.94 12.56 16.55
N VAL A 69 15.87 12.51 17.34
CA VAL A 69 14.60 11.90 16.97
C VAL A 69 13.46 12.90 17.15
N LEU A 70 12.64 13.06 16.12
CA LEU A 70 11.32 13.67 16.21
C LEU A 70 10.30 12.52 16.36
N ASP A 71 9.76 12.36 17.58
CA ASP A 71 8.75 11.37 17.89
C ASP A 71 7.37 11.91 17.50
N LEU A 72 6.79 11.30 16.46
CA LEU A 72 5.49 11.69 15.91
C LEU A 72 4.30 11.10 16.73
N GLY A 73 4.58 10.19 17.66
CA GLY A 73 3.55 9.50 18.44
C GLY A 73 2.93 8.32 17.71
N MET A 74 1.61 8.17 17.81
CA MET A 74 0.83 7.21 17.03
C MET A 74 0.63 7.77 15.62
N THR A 75 1.01 6.97 14.62
CA THR A 75 0.99 7.32 13.20
C THR A 75 0.59 6.11 12.36
N GLY A 76 0.39 6.35 11.08
CA GLY A 76 0.54 5.32 10.07
C GLY A 76 1.78 5.55 9.23
N THR A 77 2.06 4.56 8.40
CA THR A 77 3.27 4.54 7.56
C THR A 77 3.45 5.83 6.75
N GLU A 78 2.38 6.36 6.18
CA GLU A 78 2.45 7.53 5.31
C GLU A 78 2.74 8.85 6.07
N GLU A 79 2.43 8.98 7.36
CA GLU A 79 2.80 10.15 8.15
C GLU A 79 4.31 10.20 8.40
N VAL A 80 4.94 9.04 8.63
CA VAL A 80 6.40 8.94 8.73
C VAL A 80 7.06 9.24 7.38
N TYR A 81 6.51 8.75 6.27
CA TYR A 81 7.00 9.12 4.94
C TYR A 81 6.90 10.61 4.70
N PHE A 82 5.75 11.22 5.01
CA PHE A 82 5.56 12.66 4.91
C PHE A 82 6.58 13.43 5.74
N GLY A 83 6.76 13.06 7.01
CA GLY A 83 7.78 13.67 7.88
C GLY A 83 9.20 13.56 7.30
N ALA A 84 9.54 12.41 6.71
CA ALA A 84 10.88 12.15 6.17
C ALA A 84 11.23 12.97 4.91
N PHE A 85 10.23 13.45 4.15
CA PHE A 85 10.51 14.31 3.00
C PHE A 85 10.10 15.78 3.21
N HIS A 86 9.19 16.05 4.15
CA HIS A 86 8.68 17.39 4.39
C HIS A 86 9.54 18.17 5.38
N LEU A 87 10.03 17.50 6.42
CA LEU A 87 10.91 18.10 7.42
C LEU A 87 12.39 17.99 6.96
N ASP A 88 13.25 18.85 7.49
CA ASP A 88 14.71 18.77 7.21
C ASP A 88 15.35 17.63 8.03
N VAL A 89 14.96 16.40 7.73
CA VAL A 89 15.45 15.16 8.37
C VAL A 89 16.02 14.19 7.34
N GLN A 90 16.86 13.26 7.79
CA GLN A 90 17.58 12.35 6.90
C GLN A 90 17.04 10.92 6.91
N GLY A 91 15.81 10.73 7.41
CA GLY A 91 15.15 9.43 7.37
C GLY A 91 13.98 9.32 8.32
N GLY A 92 13.38 8.13 8.34
CA GLY A 92 12.22 7.83 9.18
C GLY A 92 12.07 6.35 9.47
N ILE A 93 11.41 6.03 10.56
CA ILE A 93 11.09 4.65 10.98
C ILE A 93 9.64 4.60 11.46
N GLU A 94 8.84 3.73 10.84
CA GLU A 94 7.51 3.40 11.33
C GLU A 94 7.52 2.01 11.97
N ILE A 95 7.06 1.93 13.22
CA ILE A 95 6.90 0.66 13.94
C ILE A 95 5.50 0.13 13.66
N THR A 96 5.43 -0.91 12.84
CA THR A 96 4.18 -1.49 12.38
C THR A 96 4.35 -2.90 11.85
N ALA A 97 3.30 -3.70 11.94
CA ALA A 97 3.16 -4.93 11.19
C ALA A 97 1.94 -4.91 10.24
N SER A 98 1.40 -3.71 9.92
CA SER A 98 0.27 -3.53 9.02
C SER A 98 -0.89 -4.49 9.38
N HIS A 99 -1.20 -5.44 8.51
CA HIS A 99 -2.27 -6.42 8.66
C HIS A 99 -1.79 -7.82 9.14
N ASN A 100 -0.58 -7.94 9.65
CA ASN A 100 -0.10 -9.22 10.22
C ASN A 100 -0.89 -9.60 11.50
N PRO A 101 -0.87 -10.89 11.90
CA PRO A 101 -1.48 -11.34 13.15
C PRO A 101 -1.03 -10.55 14.37
N MET A 102 -1.81 -10.65 15.47
CA MET A 102 -1.59 -9.89 16.71
C MET A 102 -0.22 -10.11 17.38
N ASP A 103 0.34 -11.31 17.22
CA ASP A 103 1.61 -11.73 17.78
C ASP A 103 2.82 -11.34 16.90
N TYR A 104 2.61 -10.45 15.92
CA TYR A 104 3.67 -9.87 15.08
C TYR A 104 3.80 -8.37 15.28
N ASN A 105 5.04 -7.88 15.09
CA ASN A 105 5.31 -6.47 14.84
C ASN A 105 6.47 -6.33 13.85
N GLY A 106 6.85 -5.10 13.52
CA GLY A 106 7.90 -4.85 12.55
C GLY A 106 8.30 -3.39 12.45
N MET A 107 9.07 -3.08 11.41
CA MET A 107 9.54 -1.73 11.13
C MET A 107 9.65 -1.51 9.63
N LYS A 108 9.16 -0.37 9.16
CA LYS A 108 9.45 0.17 7.84
C LYS A 108 10.47 1.29 7.99
N LEU A 109 11.58 1.17 7.27
CA LEU A 109 12.70 2.10 7.38
C LEU A 109 12.86 2.87 6.07
N VAL A 110 13.03 4.19 6.19
CA VAL A 110 13.34 5.05 5.06
C VAL A 110 14.52 5.94 5.39
N ARG A 111 15.27 6.35 4.37
CA ARG A 111 16.31 7.36 4.46
C ARG A 111 15.80 8.70 3.88
N GLU A 112 16.70 9.61 3.58
CA GLU A 112 16.35 10.95 3.07
C GLU A 112 15.34 10.90 1.90
N ASN A 113 14.41 11.84 1.85
CA ASN A 113 13.32 11.93 0.88
C ASN A 113 12.44 10.67 0.86
N ALA A 114 12.23 10.06 2.03
CA ALA A 114 11.42 8.86 2.22
C ALA A 114 11.80 7.68 1.28
N ARG A 115 13.09 7.56 0.90
CA ARG A 115 13.56 6.44 0.10
C ARG A 115 13.58 5.16 0.95
N PRO A 116 12.92 4.09 0.51
CA PRO A 116 12.84 2.86 1.29
C PRO A 116 14.22 2.20 1.45
N ILE A 117 14.40 1.54 2.59
CA ILE A 117 15.56 0.68 2.86
C ILE A 117 15.07 -0.77 2.74
N SER A 118 15.52 -1.46 1.70
CA SER A 118 15.25 -2.87 1.43
C SER A 118 16.50 -3.72 1.58
N ALA A 119 16.37 -5.03 1.39
CA ALA A 119 17.49 -5.96 1.43
C ALA A 119 18.63 -5.58 0.48
N ASP A 120 18.32 -4.92 -0.65
CA ASP A 120 19.30 -4.53 -1.66
C ASP A 120 19.78 -3.08 -1.51
N THR A 121 19.22 -2.32 -0.57
CA THR A 121 19.54 -0.89 -0.36
C THR A 121 20.00 -0.55 1.05
N GLY A 122 20.39 -1.57 1.86
CA GLY A 122 21.01 -1.36 3.17
C GLY A 122 20.40 -2.15 4.35
N LEU A 123 19.30 -2.87 4.15
CA LEU A 123 18.66 -3.62 5.24
C LEU A 123 19.53 -4.82 5.72
N LYS A 124 20.30 -5.44 4.80
CA LYS A 124 21.24 -6.51 5.14
C LYS A 124 22.42 -6.01 5.97
N GLU A 125 22.89 -4.79 5.70
CA GLU A 125 23.95 -4.13 6.45
C GLU A 125 23.47 -3.81 7.88
N ILE A 126 22.24 -3.31 8.02
CA ILE A 126 21.61 -3.08 9.32
C ILE A 126 21.50 -4.42 10.07
N GLN A 127 21.04 -5.50 9.41
CA GLN A 127 20.94 -6.83 9.99
C GLN A 127 22.29 -7.31 10.50
N ALA A 128 23.32 -7.27 9.67
CA ALA A 128 24.65 -7.76 10.02
C ALA A 128 25.23 -7.03 11.24
N LEU A 129 25.05 -5.71 11.33
CA LEU A 129 25.53 -4.93 12.47
C LEU A 129 24.68 -5.20 13.74
N ALA A 130 23.36 -5.31 13.61
CA ALA A 130 22.48 -5.66 14.72
C ALA A 130 22.74 -7.09 15.27
N GLU A 131 23.11 -8.05 14.40
CA GLU A 131 23.50 -9.41 14.79
C GLU A 131 24.87 -9.45 15.49
N SER A 132 25.82 -8.62 15.07
CA SER A 132 27.15 -8.57 15.69
C SER A 132 27.15 -7.96 17.08
N ASP A 133 26.24 -7.03 17.34
CA ASP A 133 26.16 -6.20 18.56
C ASP A 133 27.46 -5.40 18.82
N GLU A 134 28.26 -5.15 17.78
CA GLU A 134 29.55 -4.44 17.86
C GLU A 134 29.35 -2.96 17.49
N PHE A 135 28.77 -2.21 18.41
CA PHE A 135 28.48 -0.79 18.19
C PHE A 135 29.61 0.12 18.65
N ILE A 136 29.81 1.22 17.94
CA ILE A 136 30.75 2.27 18.30
C ILE A 136 30.05 3.27 19.21
N ASP A 137 30.60 3.49 20.39
CA ASP A 137 30.09 4.49 21.31
C ASP A 137 30.41 5.93 20.80
N VAL A 138 29.42 6.80 20.89
CA VAL A 138 29.56 8.21 20.56
C VAL A 138 29.58 9.06 21.83
N SER A 139 30.38 10.13 21.83
CA SER A 139 30.49 11.04 22.99
C SER A 139 29.23 11.87 23.19
N ASN A 140 28.54 12.23 22.12
CA ASN A 140 27.33 13.04 22.14
C ASN A 140 26.14 12.20 21.71
N LYS A 141 25.29 11.83 22.67
CA LYS A 141 24.04 11.15 22.38
C LYS A 141 23.04 12.09 21.73
N GLY A 142 22.13 11.52 20.92
CA GLY A 142 21.00 12.25 20.35
C GLY A 142 19.96 12.64 21.40
N ARG A 143 19.00 13.44 20.98
CA ARG A 143 17.87 13.90 21.79
C ARG A 143 16.57 13.52 21.10
N THR A 144 15.52 13.33 21.90
CA THR A 144 14.17 13.07 21.40
C THR A 144 13.28 14.27 21.71
N GLU A 145 12.53 14.69 20.71
CA GLU A 145 11.51 15.74 20.82
C GLU A 145 10.20 15.21 20.22
N LYS A 146 9.06 15.50 20.87
CA LYS A 146 7.74 15.21 20.31
C LYS A 146 7.41 16.23 19.23
N TYR A 147 6.89 15.77 18.11
CA TYR A 147 6.50 16.60 16.99
C TYR A 147 5.11 16.21 16.47
N ASN A 148 4.22 17.19 16.33
CA ASN A 148 2.90 16.95 15.77
C ASN A 148 2.88 17.31 14.28
N ILE A 149 3.05 16.30 13.43
CA ILE A 149 3.08 16.45 11.95
C ILE A 149 1.68 16.56 11.33
N LEU A 150 0.62 16.17 12.04
CA LEU A 150 -0.72 16.00 11.52
C LEU A 150 -1.30 17.24 10.79
N PRO A 151 -1.15 18.49 11.31
CA PRO A 151 -1.68 19.66 10.61
C PRO A 151 -1.02 19.90 9.25
N GLU A 152 0.29 19.67 9.14
CA GLU A 152 1.06 19.84 7.90
C GLU A 152 0.72 18.73 6.91
N PHE A 153 0.61 17.49 7.41
CA PHE A 153 0.19 16.33 6.63
C PHE A 153 -1.21 16.52 6.03
N VAL A 154 -2.19 16.91 6.82
CA VAL A 154 -3.55 17.18 6.35
C VAL A 154 -3.57 18.33 5.32
N ASN A 155 -2.80 19.40 5.52
CA ASN A 155 -2.69 20.47 4.52
C ASN A 155 -2.10 19.96 3.20
N HIS A 156 -1.12 19.05 3.25
CA HIS A 156 -0.58 18.41 2.05
C HIS A 156 -1.64 17.53 1.35
N LEU A 157 -2.38 16.70 2.10
CA LEU A 157 -3.46 15.88 1.56
C LEU A 157 -4.52 16.73 0.82
N MET A 158 -4.87 17.90 1.39
CA MET A 158 -5.84 18.81 0.78
C MET A 158 -5.36 19.41 -0.56
N SER A 159 -4.07 19.40 -0.86
CA SER A 159 -3.55 19.85 -2.16
C SER A 159 -3.95 18.97 -3.35
N TYR A 160 -4.40 17.74 -3.09
CA TYR A 160 -4.85 16.81 -4.12
C TYR A 160 -6.22 17.09 -4.67
N ILE A 161 -7.05 17.88 -3.98
CA ILE A 161 -8.43 18.23 -4.38
C ILE A 161 -8.60 19.73 -4.50
N ASP A 162 -9.62 20.14 -5.28
CA ASP A 162 -10.14 21.51 -5.30
C ASP A 162 -11.41 21.54 -4.41
N PRO A 163 -11.35 22.13 -3.20
CA PRO A 163 -12.48 22.17 -2.28
C PRO A 163 -13.76 22.74 -2.87
N ALA A 164 -13.63 23.70 -3.81
CA ALA A 164 -14.79 24.37 -4.42
C ALA A 164 -15.54 23.47 -5.42
N LYS A 165 -14.93 22.38 -5.87
CA LYS A 165 -15.52 21.47 -6.87
C LYS A 165 -16.14 20.23 -6.27
N ILE A 166 -15.93 19.96 -4.99
CA ILE A 166 -16.47 18.76 -4.34
C ILE A 166 -17.97 18.90 -4.15
N ARG A 167 -18.75 17.98 -4.74
CA ARG A 167 -20.20 17.92 -4.56
C ARG A 167 -20.60 17.34 -3.20
N PRO A 168 -21.86 17.56 -2.75
CA PRO A 168 -22.37 16.89 -1.57
C PRO A 168 -22.25 15.35 -1.71
N MET A 169 -21.68 14.71 -0.70
CA MET A 169 -21.52 13.25 -0.63
C MET A 169 -21.57 12.76 0.80
N LYS A 170 -21.94 11.50 0.98
CA LYS A 170 -21.91 10.79 2.24
C LYS A 170 -20.92 9.63 2.12
N LEU A 171 -19.91 9.56 2.99
CA LEU A 171 -18.83 8.59 2.94
C LEU A 171 -18.80 7.74 4.21
N VAL A 172 -18.76 6.42 4.08
CA VAL A 172 -18.41 5.51 5.18
C VAL A 172 -16.89 5.43 5.29
N MET A 173 -16.36 5.69 6.50
CA MET A 173 -14.95 5.72 6.82
C MET A 173 -14.64 4.62 7.85
N ASN A 174 -14.10 3.48 7.38
CA ASN A 174 -13.79 2.34 8.23
C ASN A 174 -12.28 2.31 8.56
N ALA A 175 -11.91 2.82 9.73
CA ALA A 175 -10.52 2.79 10.21
C ALA A 175 -10.05 1.41 10.70
N GLY A 176 -10.94 0.40 10.80
CA GLY A 176 -10.61 -0.95 11.24
C GLY A 176 -10.02 -1.05 12.65
N ASN A 177 -10.28 -0.06 13.52
CA ASN A 177 -9.60 0.13 14.81
C ASN A 177 -8.07 0.28 14.69
N GLY A 178 -7.56 0.54 13.48
CA GLY A 178 -6.15 0.82 13.20
C GLY A 178 -5.78 2.28 13.45
N ALA A 179 -4.70 2.73 12.83
CA ALA A 179 -4.16 4.07 13.06
C ALA A 179 -4.88 5.18 12.25
N ALA A 180 -5.77 4.88 11.29
CA ALA A 180 -6.35 5.88 10.39
C ALA A 180 -7.28 6.92 11.07
N GLY A 181 -7.87 6.59 12.21
CA GLY A 181 -8.96 7.37 12.83
C GLY A 181 -8.60 8.84 13.09
N HIS A 182 -7.43 9.13 13.65
CA HIS A 182 -7.01 10.50 13.97
C HIS A 182 -6.79 11.37 12.73
N VAL A 183 -6.34 10.79 11.62
CA VAL A 183 -6.20 11.50 10.34
C VAL A 183 -7.56 11.79 9.73
N ILE A 184 -8.50 10.82 9.79
CA ILE A 184 -9.90 11.01 9.35
C ILE A 184 -10.52 12.18 10.10
N ASP A 185 -10.36 12.27 11.43
CA ASP A 185 -10.88 13.37 12.26
C ASP A 185 -10.30 14.73 11.84
N ALA A 186 -8.99 14.77 11.60
CA ALA A 186 -8.33 15.99 11.19
C ALA A 186 -8.76 16.45 9.77
N ILE A 187 -8.96 15.51 8.84
CA ILE A 187 -9.49 15.81 7.50
C ILE A 187 -10.96 16.28 7.61
N GLU A 188 -11.80 15.62 8.41
CA GLU A 188 -13.19 16.06 8.61
C GLU A 188 -13.26 17.49 9.16
N GLN A 189 -12.44 17.78 10.18
CA GLN A 189 -12.32 19.16 10.69
C GLN A 189 -11.89 20.16 9.61
N LYS A 190 -10.96 19.75 8.75
CA LYS A 190 -10.51 20.59 7.62
C LYS A 190 -11.61 20.79 6.60
N PHE A 191 -12.40 19.75 6.29
CA PHE A 191 -13.56 19.83 5.40
C PHE A 191 -14.62 20.81 5.93
N GLN A 192 -14.90 20.74 7.23
CA GLN A 192 -15.82 21.69 7.91
C GLN A 192 -15.32 23.13 7.80
N GLN A 193 -14.01 23.35 8.07
CA GLN A 193 -13.40 24.70 7.96
C GLN A 193 -13.50 25.28 6.54
N LEU A 194 -13.38 24.43 5.53
CA LEU A 194 -13.44 24.81 4.10
C LEU A 194 -14.86 24.75 3.53
N ASN A 195 -15.86 24.39 4.34
CA ASN A 195 -17.26 24.18 3.92
C ASN A 195 -17.40 23.17 2.77
N ILE A 196 -16.59 22.11 2.77
CA ILE A 196 -16.72 21.00 1.82
C ILE A 196 -17.92 20.16 2.24
N PRO A 197 -18.92 19.96 1.36
CA PRO A 197 -20.22 19.39 1.75
C PRO A 197 -20.19 17.85 1.77
N VAL A 198 -19.29 17.26 2.54
CA VAL A 198 -19.12 15.80 2.68
C VAL A 198 -19.42 15.41 4.13
N GLU A 199 -20.31 14.43 4.30
CA GLU A 199 -20.65 13.82 5.58
C GLU A 199 -19.84 12.54 5.78
N PHE A 200 -19.17 12.38 6.94
CA PHE A 200 -18.40 11.21 7.32
C PHE A 200 -19.17 10.33 8.29
N ILE A 201 -19.42 9.08 7.90
CA ILE A 201 -19.98 8.03 8.76
C ILE A 201 -18.81 7.14 9.18
N LYS A 202 -18.39 7.29 10.42
CA LYS A 202 -17.21 6.61 10.96
C LYS A 202 -17.61 5.29 11.61
N ILE A 203 -16.96 4.20 11.21
CA ILE A 203 -17.12 2.87 11.81
C ILE A 203 -15.75 2.30 12.19
N HIS A 204 -15.69 1.50 13.25
CA HIS A 204 -14.45 0.96 13.82
C HIS A 204 -13.37 2.05 13.93
N HIS A 205 -13.79 3.25 14.37
CA HIS A 205 -13.03 4.48 14.23
C HIS A 205 -11.95 4.64 15.29
N GLU A 206 -12.30 4.26 16.54
CA GLU A 206 -11.36 4.39 17.65
C GLU A 206 -10.21 3.40 17.51
N ALA A 207 -8.98 3.91 17.59
CA ALA A 207 -7.77 3.10 17.54
C ALA A 207 -7.70 2.17 18.76
N ASP A 208 -7.63 0.86 18.54
CA ASP A 208 -7.57 -0.14 19.59
C ASP A 208 -6.63 -1.28 19.19
N GLY A 209 -5.48 -1.38 19.88
CA GLY A 209 -4.47 -2.41 19.62
C GLY A 209 -4.92 -3.85 19.91
N ASN A 210 -6.12 -4.06 20.47
CA ASN A 210 -6.73 -5.38 20.59
C ASN A 210 -7.51 -5.80 19.33
N PHE A 211 -7.77 -4.87 18.40
CA PHE A 211 -8.53 -5.10 17.17
C PHE A 211 -9.84 -5.87 17.40
N PRO A 212 -10.79 -5.31 18.15
CA PRO A 212 -12.01 -6.01 18.56
C PRO A 212 -12.89 -6.49 17.39
N ASN A 213 -12.71 -5.90 16.20
CA ASN A 213 -13.41 -6.26 14.98
C ASN A 213 -12.53 -7.06 13.99
N GLY A 214 -11.43 -7.66 14.50
CA GLY A 214 -10.43 -8.38 13.70
C GLY A 214 -9.34 -7.47 13.15
N ILE A 215 -8.24 -8.08 12.68
CA ILE A 215 -7.15 -7.35 12.04
C ILE A 215 -7.65 -6.71 10.75
N PRO A 216 -7.51 -5.38 10.57
CA PRO A 216 -8.00 -4.70 9.39
C PRO A 216 -7.20 -5.10 8.15
N ASN A 217 -7.84 -5.89 7.29
CA ASN A 217 -7.31 -6.33 5.99
C ASN A 217 -8.46 -6.48 4.99
N PRO A 218 -8.94 -5.41 4.35
CA PRO A 218 -10.09 -5.46 3.44
C PRO A 218 -9.86 -6.27 2.14
N ILE A 219 -8.64 -6.73 1.86
CA ILE A 219 -8.38 -7.70 0.80
C ILE A 219 -9.13 -9.00 1.08
N LEU A 220 -9.19 -9.42 2.34
CA LEU A 220 -9.90 -10.61 2.76
C LEU A 220 -11.42 -10.37 2.72
N THR A 221 -12.14 -11.28 2.08
CA THR A 221 -13.60 -11.14 1.86
C THR A 221 -14.37 -11.04 3.17
N GLU A 222 -13.96 -11.78 4.20
CA GLU A 222 -14.56 -11.79 5.53
C GLU A 222 -14.45 -10.44 6.27
N ASN A 223 -13.55 -9.56 5.85
CA ASN A 223 -13.37 -8.22 6.46
C ASN A 223 -14.12 -7.11 5.73
N ARG A 224 -14.92 -7.44 4.72
CA ARG A 224 -15.62 -6.45 3.87
C ARG A 224 -17.03 -6.12 4.36
N ASP A 225 -17.67 -7.05 5.08
CA ASP A 225 -19.10 -6.97 5.42
C ASP A 225 -19.45 -5.71 6.20
N SER A 226 -18.65 -5.31 7.19
CA SER A 226 -18.94 -4.13 7.99
C SER A 226 -18.98 -2.82 7.18
N THR A 227 -18.07 -2.67 6.21
CA THR A 227 -18.07 -1.49 5.33
C THR A 227 -19.23 -1.54 4.34
N ARG A 228 -19.47 -2.71 3.72
CA ARG A 228 -20.61 -2.93 2.81
C ARG A 228 -21.93 -2.58 3.49
N ASP A 229 -22.17 -3.16 4.65
CA ASP A 229 -23.44 -3.03 5.37
C ASP A 229 -23.66 -1.59 5.81
N ALA A 230 -22.63 -0.88 6.29
CA ALA A 230 -22.71 0.54 6.63
C ALA A 230 -23.00 1.42 5.40
N VAL A 231 -22.40 1.14 4.24
CA VAL A 231 -22.71 1.87 2.99
C VAL A 231 -24.20 1.74 2.65
N ILE A 232 -24.74 0.52 2.71
CA ILE A 232 -26.15 0.23 2.41
C ILE A 232 -27.09 0.89 3.45
N GLU A 233 -26.79 0.71 4.74
CA GLU A 233 -27.60 1.21 5.84
C GLU A 233 -27.75 2.73 5.82
N HIS A 234 -26.64 3.42 5.54
CA HIS A 234 -26.62 4.90 5.52
C HIS A 234 -26.89 5.49 4.14
N ALA A 235 -27.13 4.68 3.11
CA ALA A 235 -27.23 5.11 1.73
C ALA A 235 -26.07 6.06 1.35
N ALA A 236 -24.83 5.61 1.65
CA ALA A 236 -23.62 6.38 1.39
C ALA A 236 -23.23 6.33 -0.10
N ASP A 237 -22.58 7.38 -0.59
CA ASP A 237 -22.09 7.44 -1.98
C ASP A 237 -20.86 6.56 -2.20
N MET A 238 -20.09 6.28 -1.14
CA MET A 238 -18.89 5.46 -1.20
C MET A 238 -18.51 4.96 0.21
N GLY A 239 -17.92 3.77 0.29
CA GLY A 239 -17.25 3.26 1.47
C GLY A 239 -15.73 3.25 1.27
N ILE A 240 -14.99 3.59 2.32
CA ILE A 240 -13.55 3.58 2.37
C ILE A 240 -13.12 2.74 3.58
N ALA A 241 -12.18 1.81 3.37
CA ALA A 241 -11.56 1.03 4.42
C ALA A 241 -10.04 1.02 4.28
N TRP A 242 -9.33 0.93 5.39
CA TRP A 242 -7.88 0.88 5.43
C TRP A 242 -7.38 -0.38 6.14
N ASP A 243 -6.11 -0.69 5.93
CA ASP A 243 -5.39 -1.66 6.76
C ASP A 243 -4.79 -1.01 8.02
N GLY A 244 -4.06 -1.77 8.82
CA GLY A 244 -3.69 -1.36 10.19
C GLY A 244 -2.86 -0.09 10.29
N ASP A 245 -1.94 0.14 9.35
CA ASP A 245 -1.08 1.31 9.25
C ASP A 245 -1.46 2.24 8.08
N PHE A 246 -2.64 2.04 7.52
CA PHE A 246 -3.37 2.81 6.51
C PHE A 246 -2.56 3.26 5.29
N ASP A 247 -1.53 2.52 4.89
CA ASP A 247 -0.83 2.78 3.64
C ASP A 247 -1.57 2.24 2.40
N ARG A 248 -2.68 1.51 2.61
CA ARG A 248 -3.58 1.01 1.56
C ARG A 248 -5.00 1.48 1.76
N CYS A 249 -5.65 1.79 0.62
CA CYS A 249 -7.03 2.27 0.55
C CYS A 249 -7.89 1.32 -0.27
N PHE A 250 -9.03 0.93 0.29
CA PHE A 250 -10.00 0.04 -0.34
C PHE A 250 -11.34 0.74 -0.47
N LEU A 251 -11.92 0.71 -1.66
CA LEU A 251 -13.14 1.41 -1.97
C LEU A 251 -14.31 0.45 -2.20
N PHE A 252 -15.48 0.90 -1.76
CA PHE A 252 -16.78 0.27 -1.96
C PHE A 252 -17.70 1.26 -2.64
N ASP A 253 -18.44 0.83 -3.66
CA ASP A 253 -19.40 1.69 -4.33
C ASP A 253 -20.67 1.93 -3.49
N GLU A 254 -21.58 2.76 -3.98
CA GLU A 254 -22.85 3.09 -3.33
C GLU A 254 -23.81 1.88 -3.20
N LYS A 255 -23.51 0.77 -3.86
CA LYS A 255 -24.23 -0.51 -3.73
C LYS A 255 -23.59 -1.42 -2.68
N GLY A 256 -22.51 -0.97 -2.03
CA GLY A 256 -21.71 -1.74 -1.09
C GLY A 256 -20.81 -2.79 -1.75
N GLN A 257 -20.60 -2.72 -3.07
CA GLN A 257 -19.72 -3.65 -3.77
C GLN A 257 -18.25 -3.23 -3.58
N PHE A 258 -17.41 -4.17 -3.16
CA PHE A 258 -15.97 -3.97 -3.10
C PHE A 258 -15.41 -3.80 -4.51
N ILE A 259 -14.55 -2.80 -4.69
CA ILE A 259 -13.93 -2.53 -5.98
C ILE A 259 -12.51 -3.11 -5.98
N GLU A 260 -12.24 -4.01 -6.92
CA GLU A 260 -10.89 -4.55 -7.08
C GLU A 260 -9.87 -3.44 -7.37
N GLY A 261 -8.72 -3.51 -6.69
CA GLY A 261 -7.66 -2.50 -6.83
C GLY A 261 -7.23 -2.26 -8.28
N TYR A 262 -7.35 -3.25 -9.14
CA TYR A 262 -7.13 -3.14 -10.58
C TYR A 262 -7.92 -2.01 -11.24
N TYR A 263 -9.21 -1.85 -10.90
CA TYR A 263 -10.05 -0.77 -11.44
C TYR A 263 -9.74 0.57 -10.79
N ILE A 264 -9.38 0.55 -9.50
CA ILE A 264 -8.96 1.77 -8.78
C ILE A 264 -7.69 2.34 -9.40
N VAL A 265 -6.72 1.50 -9.79
CA VAL A 265 -5.51 1.96 -10.51
C VAL A 265 -5.90 2.74 -11.78
N GLY A 266 -6.84 2.22 -12.56
CA GLY A 266 -7.36 2.93 -13.75
C GLY A 266 -8.06 4.25 -13.40
N LEU A 267 -8.94 4.24 -12.40
CA LEU A 267 -9.66 5.43 -11.95
C LEU A 267 -8.71 6.55 -11.50
N LEU A 268 -7.68 6.21 -10.73
CA LEU A 268 -6.70 7.20 -10.27
C LEU A 268 -5.77 7.66 -11.40
N ALA A 269 -5.40 6.78 -12.33
CA ALA A 269 -4.68 7.17 -13.54
C ALA A 269 -5.47 8.22 -14.34
N GLN A 270 -6.78 8.02 -14.52
CA GLN A 270 -7.68 9.00 -15.13
C GLN A 270 -7.65 10.33 -14.39
N ALA A 271 -7.70 10.33 -13.05
CA ALA A 271 -7.68 11.56 -12.25
C ALA A 271 -6.42 12.41 -12.50
N PHE A 272 -5.26 11.78 -12.65
CA PHE A 272 -4.01 12.47 -12.98
C PHE A 272 -3.98 12.98 -14.42
N LEU A 273 -4.41 12.15 -15.37
CA LEU A 273 -4.37 12.49 -16.80
C LEU A 273 -5.40 13.55 -17.19
N LEU A 274 -6.52 13.66 -16.49
CA LEU A 274 -7.47 14.77 -16.63
C LEU A 274 -6.86 16.10 -16.20
N LYS A 275 -5.98 16.10 -15.19
CA LYS A 275 -5.26 17.31 -14.76
C LYS A 275 -4.16 17.69 -15.74
N GLN A 276 -3.41 16.71 -16.26
CA GLN A 276 -2.29 16.92 -17.17
C GLN A 276 -2.11 15.70 -18.08
N SER A 277 -2.41 15.86 -19.38
CA SER A 277 -2.12 14.84 -20.39
C SER A 277 -0.61 14.66 -20.58
N GLY A 278 -0.19 13.47 -21.04
CA GLY A 278 1.21 13.14 -21.26
C GLY A 278 1.97 12.69 -20.00
N GLU A 279 1.31 12.69 -18.83
CA GLU A 279 1.91 12.16 -17.61
C GLU A 279 2.16 10.65 -17.72
N LYS A 280 3.19 10.20 -17.01
CA LYS A 280 3.53 8.77 -16.91
C LYS A 280 2.82 8.12 -15.75
N ILE A 281 2.27 6.93 -16.01
CA ILE A 281 1.56 6.10 -15.06
C ILE A 281 2.30 4.77 -14.93
N VAL A 282 2.75 4.44 -13.72
CA VAL A 282 3.38 3.15 -13.42
C VAL A 282 2.33 2.14 -12.98
N HIS A 283 2.41 0.91 -13.46
CA HIS A 283 1.53 -0.18 -13.06
C HIS A 283 2.31 -1.50 -12.94
N ASP A 284 1.77 -2.44 -12.18
CA ASP A 284 2.29 -3.80 -12.09
C ASP A 284 1.81 -4.68 -13.26
N PRO A 285 2.43 -5.84 -13.54
CA PRO A 285 2.12 -6.66 -14.71
C PRO A 285 0.99 -7.68 -14.50
N ARG A 286 0.38 -7.75 -13.31
CA ARG A 286 -0.62 -8.77 -12.98
C ARG A 286 -1.88 -8.63 -13.83
N LEU A 287 -2.49 -7.46 -13.80
CA LEU A 287 -3.66 -7.08 -14.61
C LEU A 287 -3.38 -5.70 -15.22
N VAL A 288 -3.45 -5.57 -16.54
CA VAL A 288 -2.90 -4.38 -17.21
C VAL A 288 -3.88 -3.67 -18.14
N TRP A 289 -4.80 -4.39 -18.78
CA TRP A 289 -5.54 -3.85 -19.92
C TRP A 289 -6.44 -2.66 -19.59
N ASN A 290 -7.10 -2.67 -18.43
CA ASN A 290 -7.89 -1.51 -18.00
C ASN A 290 -7.03 -0.25 -17.85
N THR A 291 -5.87 -0.38 -17.23
CA THR A 291 -4.94 0.75 -17.05
C THR A 291 -4.38 1.22 -18.38
N LEU A 292 -3.97 0.29 -19.27
CA LEU A 292 -3.45 0.64 -20.60
C LEU A 292 -4.49 1.40 -21.42
N ASP A 293 -5.74 0.93 -21.45
CA ASP A 293 -6.83 1.54 -22.20
C ASP A 293 -7.15 2.96 -21.71
N ILE A 294 -7.23 3.14 -20.39
CA ILE A 294 -7.48 4.46 -19.80
C ILE A 294 -6.32 5.42 -20.08
N VAL A 295 -5.08 4.96 -19.91
CA VAL A 295 -3.92 5.80 -20.15
C VAL A 295 -3.82 6.21 -21.63
N GLU A 296 -4.13 5.31 -22.56
CA GLU A 296 -4.20 5.63 -24.00
C GLU A 296 -5.34 6.64 -24.28
N GLN A 297 -6.54 6.40 -23.74
CA GLN A 297 -7.70 7.30 -23.93
C GLN A 297 -7.42 8.72 -23.48
N TYR A 298 -6.70 8.91 -22.37
CA TYR A 298 -6.35 10.22 -21.82
C TYR A 298 -4.96 10.70 -22.22
N GLN A 299 -4.34 10.09 -23.27
CA GLN A 299 -3.06 10.51 -23.84
C GLN A 299 -1.89 10.51 -22.85
N GLY A 300 -1.87 9.56 -21.92
CA GLY A 300 -0.77 9.31 -21.00
C GLY A 300 0.28 8.35 -21.55
N ILE A 301 1.25 8.02 -20.72
CA ILE A 301 2.32 7.07 -21.02
C ILE A 301 2.35 6.00 -19.93
N THR A 302 2.22 4.74 -20.30
CA THR A 302 2.33 3.62 -19.34
C THR A 302 3.79 3.20 -19.13
N VAL A 303 4.14 2.87 -17.92
CA VAL A 303 5.43 2.27 -17.55
C VAL A 303 5.15 1.06 -16.68
N GLN A 304 5.62 -0.12 -17.10
CA GLN A 304 5.44 -1.36 -16.34
C GLN A 304 6.59 -1.56 -15.36
N SER A 305 6.25 -1.98 -14.13
CA SER A 305 7.21 -2.31 -13.07
C SER A 305 6.92 -3.70 -12.51
N LYS A 306 7.90 -4.31 -11.85
CA LYS A 306 7.64 -5.44 -10.97
C LYS A 306 6.71 -5.03 -9.83
N SER A 307 5.90 -5.98 -9.32
CA SER A 307 5.10 -5.77 -8.12
C SER A 307 5.99 -5.59 -6.88
N GLY A 308 5.57 -4.72 -5.99
CA GLY A 308 6.25 -4.42 -4.73
C GLY A 308 6.70 -2.97 -4.63
N HIS A 309 6.43 -2.40 -3.45
CA HIS A 309 6.55 -0.96 -3.21
C HIS A 309 7.95 -0.38 -3.51
N ALA A 310 9.01 -1.13 -3.27
CA ALA A 310 10.37 -0.66 -3.56
C ALA A 310 10.60 -0.48 -5.07
N PHE A 311 10.19 -1.47 -5.88
CA PHE A 311 10.35 -1.42 -7.33
C PHE A 311 9.49 -0.33 -7.96
N ILE A 312 8.22 -0.22 -7.57
CA ILE A 312 7.32 0.82 -8.08
C ILE A 312 7.89 2.22 -7.78
N LYS A 313 8.33 2.47 -6.53
CA LYS A 313 8.90 3.74 -6.11
C LYS A 313 10.17 4.09 -6.92
N ASP A 314 11.04 3.13 -7.20
CA ASP A 314 12.25 3.36 -7.98
C ASP A 314 11.95 3.65 -9.45
N VAL A 315 11.06 2.86 -10.07
CA VAL A 315 10.62 3.08 -11.46
C VAL A 315 9.91 4.43 -11.61
N MET A 316 9.08 4.81 -10.63
CA MET A 316 8.44 6.13 -10.63
C MET A 316 9.45 7.27 -10.58
N ARG A 317 10.50 7.16 -9.74
CA ARG A 317 11.58 8.15 -9.66
C ARG A 317 12.38 8.23 -10.95
N GLU A 318 12.76 7.08 -11.51
CA GLU A 318 13.51 6.99 -12.78
C GLU A 318 12.76 7.67 -13.94
N HIS A 319 11.47 7.42 -14.03
CA HIS A 319 10.62 7.94 -15.10
C HIS A 319 9.95 9.28 -14.78
N ASN A 320 10.11 9.82 -13.55
CA ASN A 320 9.36 10.97 -13.04
C ASN A 320 7.84 10.81 -13.24
N ALA A 321 7.32 9.61 -12.93
CA ALA A 321 5.91 9.30 -13.13
C ALA A 321 5.03 10.00 -12.09
N ALA A 322 3.87 10.51 -12.53
CA ALA A 322 2.94 11.24 -11.66
C ALA A 322 2.25 10.34 -10.64
N TYR A 323 1.94 9.12 -11.07
CA TYR A 323 1.20 8.13 -10.29
C TYR A 323 1.71 6.73 -10.59
N GLY A 324 1.67 5.88 -9.58
CA GLY A 324 1.88 4.44 -9.69
C GLY A 324 0.83 3.69 -8.89
N GLY A 325 0.39 2.53 -9.39
CA GLY A 325 -0.63 1.74 -8.71
C GLY A 325 -0.38 0.24 -8.80
N GLU A 326 -0.73 -0.45 -7.72
CA GLU A 326 -0.78 -1.91 -7.66
C GLU A 326 -2.20 -2.39 -7.39
N MET A 327 -2.58 -3.51 -7.98
CA MET A 327 -3.89 -4.11 -7.70
C MET A 327 -4.08 -4.54 -6.22
N SER A 328 -3.00 -4.58 -5.44
CA SER A 328 -3.02 -4.82 -3.98
C SER A 328 -3.43 -3.60 -3.16
N ALA A 329 -3.93 -2.54 -3.81
CA ALA A 329 -4.37 -1.27 -3.22
C ALA A 329 -3.25 -0.38 -2.64
N HIS A 330 -2.00 -0.58 -3.07
CA HIS A 330 -0.96 0.43 -2.88
C HIS A 330 -1.00 1.42 -4.04
N HIS A 331 -1.03 2.71 -3.71
CA HIS A 331 -1.08 3.82 -4.66
C HIS A 331 0.00 4.83 -4.32
N TYR A 332 0.86 5.13 -5.29
CA TYR A 332 2.10 5.90 -5.14
C TYR A 332 1.99 7.22 -5.89
N PHE A 333 2.50 8.30 -5.31
CA PHE A 333 2.30 9.65 -5.84
C PHE A 333 3.62 10.42 -5.90
N ARG A 334 3.94 10.99 -7.08
CA ARG A 334 5.16 11.80 -7.26
C ARG A 334 5.24 12.92 -6.22
N ASP A 335 4.15 13.64 -6.03
CA ASP A 335 4.11 14.79 -5.13
C ASP A 335 4.06 14.38 -3.65
N PHE A 336 4.00 13.08 -3.38
CA PHE A 336 4.20 12.44 -2.08
C PHE A 336 5.55 11.70 -2.01
N ALA A 337 6.59 12.29 -2.60
CA ALA A 337 7.94 11.72 -2.70
C ALA A 337 7.97 10.30 -3.29
N TYR A 338 7.04 9.99 -4.20
CA TYR A 338 6.82 8.66 -4.81
C TYR A 338 6.45 7.57 -3.81
N CYS A 339 6.01 7.95 -2.61
CA CYS A 339 5.54 7.00 -1.60
C CYS A 339 4.07 6.65 -1.79
N ASP A 340 3.69 5.53 -1.20
CA ASP A 340 2.33 5.07 -1.07
C ASP A 340 1.57 5.86 -0.01
N SER A 341 0.28 6.03 -0.24
CA SER A 341 -0.66 6.65 0.68
C SER A 341 -2.02 5.99 0.55
N GLY A 342 -2.67 5.71 1.66
CA GLY A 342 -4.07 5.28 1.70
C GLY A 342 -5.03 6.46 1.88
N MET A 343 -4.53 7.67 2.22
CA MET A 343 -5.40 8.85 2.36
C MET A 343 -5.62 9.60 1.05
N ILE A 344 -4.68 9.60 0.12
CA ILE A 344 -4.81 10.30 -1.16
C ILE A 344 -5.83 9.65 -2.11
N PRO A 345 -5.93 8.30 -2.24
CA PRO A 345 -6.79 7.65 -3.23
C PRO A 345 -8.27 8.04 -3.13
N TRP A 346 -8.85 8.02 -1.95
CA TRP A 346 -10.27 8.36 -1.78
C TRP A 346 -10.55 9.87 -2.01
N LEU A 347 -9.59 10.75 -1.67
CA LEU A 347 -9.68 12.18 -2.00
C LEU A 347 -9.74 12.39 -3.52
N LEU A 348 -8.91 11.70 -4.28
CA LEU A 348 -8.95 11.72 -5.74
C LEU A 348 -10.23 11.10 -6.27
N ALA A 349 -10.73 10.02 -5.67
CA ALA A 349 -11.98 9.39 -6.08
C ALA A 349 -13.17 10.36 -5.93
N ILE A 350 -13.32 11.05 -4.80
CA ILE A 350 -14.39 12.04 -4.63
C ILE A 350 -14.26 13.24 -5.60
N ALA A 351 -13.04 13.59 -5.97
CA ALA A 351 -12.82 14.62 -7.00
C ALA A 351 -13.30 14.14 -8.38
N VAL A 352 -13.00 12.91 -8.78
CA VAL A 352 -13.49 12.32 -10.04
C VAL A 352 -15.02 12.20 -10.04
N LEU A 353 -15.62 11.71 -8.95
CA LEU A 353 -17.07 11.61 -8.80
C LEU A 353 -17.75 12.99 -8.91
N SER A 354 -17.09 14.02 -8.37
CA SER A 354 -17.60 15.40 -8.45
C SER A 354 -17.48 16.00 -9.84
N GLU A 355 -16.39 15.71 -10.56
CA GLU A 355 -16.16 16.23 -11.92
C GLU A 355 -17.06 15.53 -12.94
N THR A 356 -17.18 14.22 -12.87
CA THR A 356 -17.98 13.42 -13.81
C THR A 356 -19.48 13.44 -13.52
N GLN A 357 -19.89 13.81 -12.32
CA GLN A 357 -21.29 13.74 -11.84
C GLN A 357 -21.87 12.31 -11.93
N GLN A 358 -21.02 11.30 -11.91
CA GLN A 358 -21.39 9.88 -11.93
C GLN A 358 -21.29 9.27 -10.55
N SER A 359 -21.91 8.09 -10.35
CA SER A 359 -21.67 7.24 -9.19
C SER A 359 -20.40 6.41 -9.39
N LEU A 360 -19.84 5.92 -8.29
CA LEU A 360 -18.64 5.08 -8.37
C LEU A 360 -18.94 3.76 -9.09
N SER A 361 -20.11 3.14 -8.83
CA SER A 361 -20.51 1.93 -9.54
C SER A 361 -20.61 2.15 -11.06
N SER A 362 -21.16 3.27 -11.51
CA SER A 362 -21.26 3.57 -12.95
C SER A 362 -19.90 3.63 -13.63
N LEU A 363 -18.93 4.31 -13.01
CA LEU A 363 -17.55 4.40 -13.55
C LEU A 363 -16.87 3.04 -13.61
N VAL A 364 -17.00 2.23 -12.54
CA VAL A 364 -16.34 0.92 -12.46
C VAL A 364 -17.03 -0.13 -13.33
N GLU A 365 -18.38 -0.10 -13.44
CA GLU A 365 -19.12 -1.04 -14.30
C GLU A 365 -18.70 -0.95 -15.77
N GLU A 366 -18.39 0.24 -16.28
CA GLU A 366 -17.85 0.40 -17.65
C GLU A 366 -16.49 -0.30 -17.80
N MET A 367 -15.61 -0.15 -16.81
CA MET A 367 -14.29 -0.80 -16.78
C MET A 367 -14.44 -2.33 -16.69
N ILE A 368 -15.27 -2.82 -15.77
CA ILE A 368 -15.56 -4.25 -15.61
C ILE A 368 -16.18 -4.84 -16.88
N ALA A 369 -17.13 -4.12 -17.49
CA ALA A 369 -17.74 -4.57 -18.72
C ALA A 369 -16.75 -4.72 -19.87
N LYS A 370 -15.73 -3.87 -19.93
CA LYS A 370 -14.70 -3.88 -20.97
C LYS A 370 -13.58 -4.87 -20.68
N PHE A 371 -13.14 -4.93 -19.42
CA PHE A 371 -12.02 -5.77 -18.96
C PHE A 371 -12.39 -6.58 -17.71
N PRO A 372 -13.20 -7.62 -17.81
CA PRO A 372 -13.47 -8.49 -16.68
C PRO A 372 -12.19 -9.12 -16.14
N CYS A 373 -12.07 -9.28 -14.82
CA CYS A 373 -10.94 -9.95 -14.18
C CYS A 373 -11.37 -10.94 -13.09
N SER A 374 -10.47 -11.85 -12.73
CA SER A 374 -10.69 -12.85 -11.66
C SER A 374 -10.43 -12.33 -10.25
N GLY A 375 -9.79 -11.15 -10.11
CA GLY A 375 -9.06 -10.83 -8.87
C GLY A 375 -7.83 -11.73 -8.69
N GLU A 376 -7.22 -11.70 -7.50
CA GLU A 376 -6.07 -12.56 -7.17
C GLU A 376 -6.55 -13.88 -6.54
N ILE A 377 -6.15 -15.01 -7.11
CA ILE A 377 -6.45 -16.36 -6.63
C ILE A 377 -5.16 -17.00 -6.11
N ASN A 378 -5.20 -17.50 -4.86
CA ASN A 378 -4.03 -18.03 -4.18
C ASN A 378 -4.09 -19.57 -4.13
N PHE A 379 -2.98 -20.24 -4.48
CA PHE A 379 -2.85 -21.70 -4.45
C PHE A 379 -1.68 -22.13 -3.58
N LYS A 380 -1.91 -23.15 -2.75
CA LYS A 380 -0.83 -23.88 -2.09
C LYS A 380 -0.35 -24.97 -3.03
N VAL A 381 0.89 -24.91 -3.47
CA VAL A 381 1.51 -25.88 -4.38
C VAL A 381 2.82 -26.40 -3.78
N ALA A 382 3.20 -27.63 -4.15
CA ALA A 382 4.43 -28.25 -3.65
C ALA A 382 5.69 -27.53 -4.17
N ASP A 383 5.67 -27.12 -5.44
CA ASP A 383 6.74 -26.39 -6.12
C ASP A 383 6.16 -25.38 -7.10
N THR A 384 6.40 -24.11 -6.83
CA THR A 384 5.87 -23.02 -7.65
C THR A 384 6.51 -22.96 -9.03
N GLN A 385 7.81 -23.26 -9.16
CA GLN A 385 8.53 -23.19 -10.44
C GLN A 385 8.07 -24.31 -11.37
N THR A 386 7.95 -25.52 -10.85
CA THR A 386 7.44 -26.67 -11.62
C THR A 386 6.01 -26.42 -12.09
N THR A 387 5.17 -25.81 -11.23
CA THR A 387 3.78 -25.47 -11.60
C THR A 387 3.73 -24.40 -12.68
N ILE A 388 4.55 -23.36 -12.60
CA ILE A 388 4.66 -22.32 -13.63
C ILE A 388 5.11 -22.93 -14.95
N GLN A 389 6.13 -23.79 -14.95
CA GLN A 389 6.63 -24.45 -16.14
C GLN A 389 5.56 -25.32 -16.79
N LYS A 390 4.78 -26.06 -15.99
CA LYS A 390 3.67 -26.88 -16.49
C LYS A 390 2.60 -26.04 -17.21
N LEU A 391 2.25 -24.87 -16.67
CA LEU A 391 1.33 -23.96 -17.35
C LEU A 391 1.92 -23.44 -18.66
N PHE A 392 3.20 -23.11 -18.66
CA PHE A 392 3.91 -22.67 -19.86
C PHE A 392 3.89 -23.73 -20.95
N ASP A 393 4.22 -24.98 -20.62
CA ASP A 393 4.25 -26.11 -21.54
C ASP A 393 2.85 -26.43 -22.10
N HIS A 394 1.81 -26.32 -21.24
CA HIS A 394 0.42 -26.57 -21.64
C HIS A 394 -0.06 -25.60 -22.73
N TYR A 395 0.36 -24.35 -22.66
CA TYR A 395 -0.08 -23.30 -23.58
C TYR A 395 0.91 -23.02 -24.71
N ALA A 396 2.04 -23.73 -24.78
CA ALA A 396 3.11 -23.46 -25.74
C ALA A 396 2.61 -23.49 -27.21
N ASP A 397 1.76 -24.44 -27.57
CA ASP A 397 1.23 -24.61 -28.93
C ASP A 397 0.28 -23.48 -29.36
N GLN A 398 -0.25 -22.68 -28.41
CA GLN A 398 -1.12 -21.54 -28.67
C GLN A 398 -0.33 -20.26 -28.99
N ASN A 399 0.99 -20.28 -28.86
CA ASN A 399 1.88 -19.19 -29.21
C ASN A 399 1.54 -17.84 -28.50
N PRO A 400 1.30 -17.81 -27.19
CA PRO A 400 0.95 -16.58 -26.49
C PRO A 400 2.13 -15.58 -26.48
N ALA A 401 1.81 -14.29 -26.44
CA ALA A 401 2.84 -13.31 -26.10
C ALA A 401 3.21 -13.46 -24.61
N ILE A 402 4.53 -13.48 -24.35
CA ILE A 402 5.08 -13.80 -23.02
C ILE A 402 5.68 -12.53 -22.41
N ASP A 403 5.33 -12.28 -21.14
CA ASP A 403 5.98 -11.26 -20.32
C ASP A 403 6.48 -11.90 -19.01
N GLN A 404 7.75 -11.66 -18.68
CA GLN A 404 8.42 -12.21 -17.49
C GLN A 404 8.89 -11.10 -16.54
N THR A 405 8.26 -9.95 -16.58
CA THR A 405 8.60 -8.83 -15.69
C THR A 405 8.43 -9.21 -14.22
N ASP A 406 7.31 -9.91 -13.85
CA ASP A 406 7.07 -10.43 -12.50
C ASP A 406 6.30 -11.75 -12.60
N GLY A 407 6.95 -12.86 -12.36
CA GLY A 407 6.41 -14.18 -12.66
C GLY A 407 6.33 -14.40 -14.18
N VAL A 408 5.24 -15.02 -14.65
CA VAL A 408 4.98 -15.27 -16.06
C VAL A 408 3.56 -14.81 -16.41
N SER A 409 3.47 -13.93 -17.40
CA SER A 409 2.20 -13.56 -18.03
C SER A 409 2.12 -14.19 -19.43
N LEU A 410 1.01 -14.87 -19.74
CA LEU A 410 0.70 -15.37 -21.07
C LEU A 410 -0.51 -14.62 -21.64
N ASN A 411 -0.34 -14.00 -22.80
CA ASN A 411 -1.36 -13.17 -23.45
C ASN A 411 -1.79 -13.79 -24.79
N PHE A 412 -3.07 -14.13 -24.90
CA PHE A 412 -3.71 -14.78 -26.06
C PHE A 412 -4.56 -13.80 -26.90
N GLY A 413 -4.44 -12.49 -26.64
CA GLY A 413 -5.22 -11.46 -27.32
C GLY A 413 -6.61 -11.22 -26.70
N ALA A 414 -7.47 -12.24 -26.65
CA ALA A 414 -8.81 -12.15 -26.03
C ALA A 414 -8.80 -12.25 -24.51
N TRP A 415 -7.82 -12.90 -23.95
CA TRP A 415 -7.61 -13.08 -22.53
C TRP A 415 -6.11 -13.23 -22.23
N ARG A 416 -5.75 -13.00 -20.97
CA ARG A 416 -4.41 -13.23 -20.47
C ARG A 416 -4.46 -13.63 -19.00
N PHE A 417 -3.38 -14.23 -18.53
CA PHE A 417 -3.17 -14.44 -17.09
C PHE A 417 -1.72 -14.12 -16.71
N ASN A 418 -1.54 -13.79 -15.45
CA ASN A 418 -0.25 -13.73 -14.78
C ASN A 418 -0.21 -14.77 -13.68
N VAL A 419 0.88 -15.49 -13.56
CA VAL A 419 1.15 -16.44 -12.48
C VAL A 419 2.52 -16.17 -11.89
N ARG A 420 2.59 -16.08 -10.54
CA ARG A 420 3.84 -15.79 -9.84
C ARG A 420 3.90 -16.46 -8.46
N ALA A 421 5.12 -16.74 -7.99
CA ALA A 421 5.33 -17.09 -6.59
C ALA A 421 5.11 -15.85 -5.70
N SER A 422 4.52 -16.04 -4.53
CA SER A 422 4.48 -14.98 -3.52
C SER A 422 5.89 -14.74 -2.96
N ASN A 423 6.25 -13.47 -2.73
CA ASN A 423 7.54 -13.11 -2.14
C ASN A 423 7.57 -13.29 -0.61
N THR A 424 6.39 -13.39 0.02
CA THR A 424 6.24 -13.39 1.48
C THR A 424 5.63 -14.68 2.02
N GLU A 425 4.97 -15.48 1.18
CA GLU A 425 4.24 -16.69 1.57
C GLU A 425 4.52 -17.83 0.60
N PRO A 426 4.41 -19.10 1.00
CA PRO A 426 4.63 -20.26 0.12
C PRO A 426 3.38 -20.51 -0.76
N LEU A 427 3.00 -19.52 -1.56
CA LEU A 427 1.81 -19.53 -2.40
C LEU A 427 2.15 -19.21 -3.85
N LEU A 428 1.41 -19.82 -4.77
CA LEU A 428 1.33 -19.40 -6.17
C LEU A 428 0.10 -18.50 -6.33
N ARG A 429 0.28 -17.35 -6.95
CA ARG A 429 -0.76 -16.34 -7.18
C ARG A 429 -1.11 -16.28 -8.65
N LEU A 430 -2.40 -16.33 -8.96
CA LEU A 430 -2.96 -16.28 -10.31
C LEU A 430 -3.88 -15.07 -10.44
N ASN A 431 -3.72 -14.32 -11.54
CA ASN A 431 -4.60 -13.23 -11.95
C ASN A 431 -4.98 -13.42 -13.42
N ILE A 432 -6.26 -13.28 -13.76
CA ILE A 432 -6.79 -13.46 -15.10
C ILE A 432 -7.58 -12.23 -15.51
N GLU A 433 -7.43 -11.76 -16.73
CA GLU A 433 -8.28 -10.73 -17.34
C GLU A 433 -8.66 -11.10 -18.79
N SER A 434 -9.77 -10.56 -19.26
CA SER A 434 -10.25 -10.77 -20.63
C SER A 434 -10.74 -9.46 -21.26
N ARG A 435 -10.82 -9.44 -22.59
CA ARG A 435 -11.35 -8.31 -23.37
C ARG A 435 -12.71 -8.67 -23.96
N ARG A 436 -13.74 -7.94 -23.58
CA ARG A 436 -15.11 -8.21 -24.02
C ARG A 436 -15.30 -8.11 -25.53
N ASP A 437 -14.63 -7.18 -26.16
CA ASP A 437 -14.65 -6.92 -27.61
C ASP A 437 -14.05 -8.07 -28.46
N HIS A 438 -13.25 -8.95 -27.84
CA HIS A 438 -12.68 -10.12 -28.47
C HIS A 438 -13.48 -11.41 -28.23
N ASN A 439 -14.73 -11.29 -27.76
CA ASN A 439 -15.66 -12.39 -27.48
C ASN A 439 -15.05 -13.53 -26.64
N PRO A 440 -14.50 -13.25 -25.45
CA PRO A 440 -13.87 -14.25 -24.60
C PRO A 440 -14.92 -15.22 -24.03
N ARG A 441 -14.46 -16.37 -23.55
CA ARG A 441 -15.27 -17.26 -22.70
C ARG A 441 -15.67 -16.55 -21.40
N PRO A 442 -16.68 -17.04 -20.67
CA PRO A 442 -16.95 -16.57 -19.31
C PRO A 442 -15.69 -16.65 -18.44
N MET A 443 -15.47 -15.66 -17.55
CA MET A 443 -14.30 -15.62 -16.67
C MET A 443 -14.13 -16.89 -15.85
N GLN A 444 -15.24 -17.46 -15.37
CA GLN A 444 -15.23 -18.69 -14.58
C GLN A 444 -14.63 -19.89 -15.34
N ASP A 445 -14.83 -20.00 -16.65
CA ASP A 445 -14.27 -21.10 -17.45
C ASP A 445 -12.73 -21.04 -17.46
N TYR A 446 -12.13 -19.84 -17.51
CA TYR A 446 -10.68 -19.68 -17.41
C TYR A 446 -10.17 -19.99 -15.99
N VAL A 447 -10.92 -19.56 -14.97
CA VAL A 447 -10.59 -19.86 -13.56
C VAL A 447 -10.60 -21.36 -13.31
N ASP A 448 -11.63 -22.06 -13.77
CA ASP A 448 -11.78 -23.51 -13.57
C ASP A 448 -10.66 -24.30 -14.30
N GLU A 449 -10.39 -23.94 -15.56
CA GLU A 449 -9.32 -24.56 -16.36
C GLU A 449 -7.94 -24.39 -15.70
N LEU A 450 -7.58 -23.15 -15.35
CA LEU A 450 -6.29 -22.88 -14.73
C LEU A 450 -6.17 -23.49 -13.32
N THR A 451 -7.26 -23.48 -12.54
CA THR A 451 -7.31 -24.14 -11.24
C THR A 451 -7.04 -25.63 -11.36
N GLN A 452 -7.70 -26.31 -12.32
CA GLN A 452 -7.47 -27.74 -12.58
C GLN A 452 -6.03 -28.02 -12.98
N LEU A 453 -5.44 -27.18 -13.84
CA LEU A 453 -4.05 -27.31 -14.28
C LEU A 453 -3.05 -27.09 -13.14
N ILE A 454 -3.30 -26.13 -12.23
CA ILE A 454 -2.43 -25.84 -11.11
C ILE A 454 -2.46 -26.96 -10.06
N GLN A 455 -3.65 -27.55 -9.82
CA GLN A 455 -3.87 -28.54 -8.76
C GLN A 455 -3.57 -29.98 -9.20
N SER A 456 -3.47 -30.29 -10.51
CA SER A 456 -3.12 -31.60 -11.05
C SER A 456 -1.61 -31.81 -11.11
#